data_ece2e451d8b8e93d117cf96614eeed6a
#
_entry.id   ece2e451d8b8e93d117cf96614eeed6a
#
_cell.length_a   1.000
_cell.length_b   1.000
_cell.length_c   1.000
_cell.angle_alpha   90.00
_cell.angle_beta   90.00
_cell.angle_gamma   90.00
#
_symmetry.space_group_name_H-M   'P 1'
#
loop_
_entity.id
_entity.type
_entity.pdbx_description
1 polymer ?
#
loop_
_entity_poly.entity_id
_entity_poly.type
_entity_poly.pdbx_seq_one_letter_code
_entity_poly.pdbx_strand_id
1 'polypeptide(L)'
;MATVMLDAGHGGYDSGAVYGERYEKNDTLNLVLAIGTILENNGIDVLYTRTTDVYQSPNEKAGIANRSDADYFISIHRNSSPVPGTYSGVETLVYRNSGIPAVFAENINRELAQVGFNNLGVEERPNLAVLRGTNMPAALVEVGFINTEQDNQLFDLKFPEMAQAIANGIMQTVQGAVVESTEDNTVSYCVEVGVFRHKKNAESLAENMQSDGYDCYIEPRSACFSVCHGKFATQEEAKVMEEKLFLAGYETRTICS
;
A
#
# COMPACT_ATOMS: atom_id res chain seq x y z
N MET A 1 -9.01 -14.98 4.65
CA MET A 1 -9.30 -13.68 5.30
C MET A 1 -8.26 -12.70 4.77
N ALA A 2 -8.60 -11.46 4.49
CA ALA A 2 -7.59 -10.51 4.02
C ALA A 2 -6.68 -10.09 5.17
N THR A 3 -5.40 -9.94 4.88
CA THR A 3 -4.35 -9.55 5.84
C THR A 3 -3.80 -8.18 5.47
N VAL A 4 -3.86 -7.23 6.39
CA VAL A 4 -3.38 -5.85 6.19
C VAL A 4 -2.12 -5.63 7.02
N MET A 5 -1.01 -5.24 6.39
CA MET A 5 0.15 -4.71 7.08
C MET A 5 -0.06 -3.24 7.37
N LEU A 6 -0.10 -2.89 8.64
CA LEU A 6 -0.11 -1.50 9.10
C LEU A 6 1.32 -1.05 9.44
N ASP A 7 1.72 0.06 8.86
CA ASP A 7 3.02 0.67 9.11
C ASP A 7 2.85 1.99 9.86
N ALA A 8 3.44 2.07 11.05
CA ALA A 8 3.58 3.33 11.77
C ALA A 8 4.84 4.06 11.29
N GLY A 9 4.67 5.22 10.67
CA GLY A 9 5.77 6.05 10.17
C GLY A 9 6.80 6.35 11.27
N HIS A 10 8.09 6.45 10.88
CA HIS A 10 9.21 6.78 11.78
C HIS A 10 9.41 5.78 12.94
N GLY A 11 10.08 6.20 14.03
CA GLY A 11 10.29 5.40 15.24
C GLY A 11 11.73 5.47 15.77
N GLY A 12 11.90 5.20 17.06
CA GLY A 12 13.19 5.26 17.73
C GLY A 12 13.82 6.66 17.67
N TYR A 13 15.02 6.76 17.12
CA TYR A 13 15.71 8.04 16.95
C TYR A 13 15.18 8.90 15.80
N ASP A 14 14.42 8.32 14.86
CA ASP A 14 13.72 9.05 13.81
C ASP A 14 12.37 9.55 14.37
N SER A 15 12.32 10.82 14.73
CA SER A 15 11.12 11.46 15.28
C SER A 15 10.03 11.70 14.24
N GLY A 16 10.37 11.68 12.94
CA GLY A 16 9.55 12.29 11.90
C GLY A 16 9.47 13.81 12.08
N ALA A 17 8.43 14.42 11.58
CA ALA A 17 8.18 15.83 11.76
C ALA A 17 7.93 16.16 13.25
N VAL A 18 8.39 17.35 13.67
CA VAL A 18 8.30 17.81 15.05
C VAL A 18 7.66 19.19 15.11
N TYR A 19 6.70 19.36 15.99
CA TYR A 19 6.09 20.64 16.25
C TYR A 19 5.89 20.84 17.77
N GLY A 20 6.66 21.75 18.37
CA GLY A 20 6.74 21.87 19.82
C GLY A 20 7.25 20.59 20.48
N GLU A 21 6.47 20.02 21.37
CA GLU A 21 6.76 18.74 22.04
C GLU A 21 6.09 17.54 21.35
N ARG A 22 5.44 17.75 20.20
CA ARG A 22 4.76 16.70 19.44
C ARG A 22 5.70 16.08 18.42
N TYR A 23 5.77 14.75 18.42
CA TYR A 23 6.59 13.95 17.52
C TYR A 23 5.69 13.07 16.65
N GLU A 24 5.87 13.12 15.35
CA GLU A 24 5.08 12.32 14.39
C GLU A 24 5.11 10.83 14.72
N LYS A 25 6.27 10.28 15.07
CA LYS A 25 6.43 8.87 15.43
C LYS A 25 5.48 8.37 16.54
N ASN A 26 5.09 9.25 17.47
CA ASN A 26 4.18 8.91 18.56
C ASN A 26 2.72 8.92 18.07
N ASP A 27 2.36 9.92 17.28
CA ASP A 27 1.03 10.02 16.69
C ASP A 27 0.74 8.83 15.79
N THR A 28 1.70 8.49 14.91
CA THR A 28 1.56 7.38 13.96
C THR A 28 1.46 6.03 14.65
N LEU A 29 2.27 5.79 15.70
CA LEU A 29 2.21 4.55 16.47
C LEU A 29 0.87 4.37 17.17
N ASN A 30 0.41 5.41 17.87
CA ASN A 30 -0.87 5.36 18.59
C ASN A 30 -2.03 5.11 17.62
N LEU A 31 -2.02 5.79 16.48
CA LEU A 31 -3.09 5.69 15.49
C LEU A 31 -3.10 4.31 14.81
N VAL A 32 -1.95 3.78 14.43
CA VAL A 32 -1.82 2.44 13.84
C VAL A 32 -2.36 1.36 14.79
N LEU A 33 -2.02 1.42 16.08
CA LEU A 33 -2.52 0.45 17.07
C LEU A 33 -4.05 0.54 17.25
N ALA A 34 -4.61 1.75 17.23
CA ALA A 34 -6.04 1.94 17.31
C ALA A 34 -6.77 1.41 16.05
N ILE A 35 -6.25 1.73 14.86
CA ILE A 35 -6.77 1.21 13.59
C ILE A 35 -6.74 -0.31 13.57
N GLY A 36 -5.61 -0.91 13.95
CA GLY A 36 -5.46 -2.36 13.96
C GLY A 36 -6.46 -3.05 14.86
N THR A 37 -6.67 -2.54 16.07
CA THR A 37 -7.71 -3.06 17.00
C THR A 37 -9.11 -3.04 16.36
N ILE A 38 -9.43 -1.98 15.61
CA ILE A 38 -10.72 -1.89 14.93
C ILE A 38 -10.84 -2.93 13.81
N LEU A 39 -9.78 -3.07 12.98
CA LEU A 39 -9.75 -4.03 11.88
C LEU A 39 -9.86 -5.48 12.39
N GLU A 40 -9.09 -5.84 13.42
CA GLU A 40 -9.14 -7.16 14.06
C GLU A 40 -10.52 -7.50 14.60
N ASN A 41 -11.18 -6.54 15.27
CA ASN A 41 -12.56 -6.68 15.76
C ASN A 41 -13.59 -6.85 14.63
N ASN A 42 -13.24 -6.49 13.40
CA ASN A 42 -14.08 -6.65 12.21
C ASN A 42 -13.62 -7.82 11.30
N GLY A 43 -12.77 -8.72 11.80
CA GLY A 43 -12.40 -9.95 11.11
C GLY A 43 -11.38 -9.78 10.00
N ILE A 44 -10.56 -8.75 10.06
CA ILE A 44 -9.39 -8.56 9.19
C ILE A 44 -8.15 -8.92 9.98
N ASP A 45 -7.28 -9.75 9.42
CA ASP A 45 -6.00 -10.07 10.02
C ASP A 45 -5.05 -8.87 9.88
N VAL A 46 -4.36 -8.50 10.97
CA VAL A 46 -3.49 -7.33 11.00
C VAL A 46 -2.06 -7.72 11.36
N LEU A 47 -1.13 -7.26 10.56
CA LEU A 47 0.30 -7.30 10.83
C LEU A 47 0.84 -5.87 11.00
N TYR A 48 1.94 -5.74 11.72
CA TYR A 48 2.51 -4.43 12.03
C TYR A 48 3.99 -4.42 11.67
N THR A 49 4.47 -3.32 11.11
CA THR A 49 5.92 -3.11 10.97
C THR A 49 6.57 -2.89 12.33
N ARG A 50 5.91 -2.14 13.22
CA ARG A 50 6.29 -1.95 14.61
C ARG A 50 5.06 -1.76 15.52
N THR A 51 5.17 -2.17 16.76
CA THR A 51 4.18 -1.96 17.83
C THR A 51 4.77 -1.21 19.04
N THR A 52 6.03 -0.81 18.93
CA THR A 52 6.76 -0.06 19.96
C THR A 52 7.58 1.05 19.31
N ASP A 53 8.20 1.93 20.12
CA ASP A 53 9.05 3.02 19.63
C ASP A 53 10.45 2.52 19.24
N VAL A 54 10.54 1.80 18.12
CA VAL A 54 11.78 1.30 17.51
C VAL A 54 11.98 1.90 16.14
N TYR A 55 13.24 2.13 15.77
CA TYR A 55 13.58 2.58 14.43
C TYR A 55 13.59 1.42 13.43
N GLN A 56 13.03 1.69 12.27
CA GLN A 56 13.14 0.85 11.06
C GLN A 56 13.26 1.78 9.87
N SER A 57 14.24 1.53 9.02
CA SER A 57 14.35 2.28 7.76
C SER A 57 13.17 1.98 6.83
N PRO A 58 12.82 2.88 5.90
CA PRO A 58 11.74 2.63 4.94
C PRO A 58 11.92 1.32 4.13
N ASN A 59 13.18 0.96 3.81
CA ASN A 59 13.46 -0.31 3.11
C ASN A 59 13.27 -1.53 4.04
N GLU A 60 13.59 -1.42 5.33
CA GLU A 60 13.31 -2.49 6.29
C GLU A 60 11.81 -2.70 6.46
N LYS A 61 11.02 -1.63 6.54
CA LYS A 61 9.55 -1.68 6.61
C LYS A 61 8.95 -2.38 5.39
N ALA A 62 9.35 -1.98 4.17
CA ALA A 62 8.97 -2.68 2.94
C ALA A 62 9.40 -4.15 2.95
N GLY A 63 10.63 -4.44 3.40
CA GLY A 63 11.13 -5.81 3.53
C GLY A 63 10.37 -6.66 4.55
N ILE A 64 9.88 -6.08 5.66
CA ILE A 64 9.01 -6.77 6.63
C ILE A 64 7.70 -7.16 5.94
N ALA A 65 7.07 -6.22 5.25
CA ALA A 65 5.83 -6.47 4.51
C ALA A 65 6.01 -7.56 3.45
N ASN A 66 7.07 -7.50 2.66
CA ASN A 66 7.34 -8.46 1.58
C ASN A 66 7.66 -9.89 2.05
N ARG A 67 8.07 -10.06 3.31
CA ARG A 67 8.31 -11.38 3.92
C ARG A 67 7.12 -11.91 4.72
N SER A 68 6.02 -11.18 4.74
CA SER A 68 4.78 -11.58 5.41
C SER A 68 3.73 -12.05 4.39
N ASP A 69 2.64 -12.59 4.90
CA ASP A 69 1.46 -12.97 4.11
C ASP A 69 0.45 -11.81 4.00
N ALA A 70 0.93 -10.55 4.04
CA ALA A 70 0.06 -9.39 3.91
C ALA A 70 -0.41 -9.19 2.45
N ASP A 71 -1.71 -9.06 2.29
CA ASP A 71 -2.34 -8.75 1.00
C ASP A 71 -2.23 -7.26 0.65
N TYR A 72 -2.16 -6.39 1.67
CA TYR A 72 -2.17 -4.93 1.53
C TYR A 72 -1.22 -4.28 2.52
N PHE A 73 -0.70 -3.10 2.14
CA PHE A 73 0.19 -2.30 2.99
C PHE A 73 -0.33 -0.88 3.15
N ILE A 74 -0.60 -0.46 4.39
CA ILE A 74 -1.07 0.90 4.71
C ILE A 74 -0.12 1.54 5.70
N SER A 75 0.58 2.60 5.25
CA SER A 75 1.48 3.39 6.07
C SER A 75 0.77 4.64 6.59
N ILE A 76 0.98 4.98 7.86
CA ILE A 76 0.36 6.13 8.52
C ILE A 76 1.44 7.15 8.88
N HIS A 77 1.24 8.38 8.45
CA HIS A 77 2.11 9.53 8.63
C HIS A 77 1.35 10.78 9.04
N ARG A 78 2.07 11.84 9.38
CA ARG A 78 1.57 13.19 9.56
C ARG A 78 2.35 14.14 8.67
N ASN A 79 1.65 14.89 7.83
CA ASN A 79 2.28 15.87 6.94
C ASN A 79 2.91 17.03 7.71
N SER A 80 3.80 17.74 7.05
CA SER A 80 4.41 18.96 7.59
C SER A 80 4.70 19.96 6.47
N SER A 81 4.38 21.22 6.69
CA SER A 81 4.69 22.30 5.75
C SER A 81 5.94 23.08 6.19
N PRO A 82 6.69 23.70 5.24
CA PRO A 82 7.85 24.51 5.58
C PRO A 82 7.54 25.69 6.51
N VAL A 83 6.32 26.24 6.40
CA VAL A 83 5.83 27.32 7.26
C VAL A 83 4.61 26.79 8.03
N PRO A 84 4.64 26.76 9.37
CA PRO A 84 3.53 26.29 10.18
C PRO A 84 2.22 27.01 9.85
N GLY A 85 1.09 26.27 9.84
CA GLY A 85 -0.24 26.80 9.58
C GLY A 85 -0.55 27.14 8.13
N THR A 86 0.33 26.81 7.18
CA THR A 86 0.11 27.12 5.75
C THR A 86 -0.88 26.15 5.10
N TYR A 87 -0.81 24.87 5.43
CA TYR A 87 -1.65 23.83 4.87
C TYR A 87 -2.37 23.09 5.98
N SER A 88 -3.54 22.54 5.64
CA SER A 88 -4.39 21.77 6.55
C SER A 88 -5.16 20.72 5.75
N GLY A 89 -5.28 19.53 6.29
CA GLY A 89 -6.07 18.44 5.71
C GLY A 89 -5.29 17.14 5.53
N VAL A 90 -5.95 16.16 4.93
CA VAL A 90 -5.43 14.83 4.71
C VAL A 90 -5.20 14.58 3.23
N GLU A 91 -4.14 13.85 2.91
CA GLU A 91 -3.88 13.34 1.57
C GLU A 91 -3.39 11.90 1.66
N THR A 92 -3.59 11.13 0.61
CA THR A 92 -3.02 9.79 0.54
C THR A 92 -2.12 9.66 -0.67
N LEU A 93 -0.93 9.15 -0.42
CA LEU A 93 0.14 8.99 -1.39
C LEU A 93 0.15 7.55 -1.88
N VAL A 94 0.27 7.38 -3.19
CA VAL A 94 0.32 6.08 -3.85
C VAL A 94 1.50 6.01 -4.83
N TYR A 95 1.95 4.80 -5.17
CA TYR A 95 2.97 4.65 -6.21
C TYR A 95 2.44 5.14 -7.56
N ARG A 96 1.19 4.74 -7.89
CA ARG A 96 0.42 5.19 -9.06
C ARG A 96 -1.05 5.33 -8.66
N ASN A 97 -1.70 6.38 -9.14
CA ASN A 97 -3.11 6.63 -8.83
C ASN A 97 -4.04 5.79 -9.74
N SER A 98 -4.00 4.47 -9.53
CA SER A 98 -4.83 3.49 -10.24
C SER A 98 -4.98 2.20 -9.43
N GLY A 99 -6.00 1.39 -9.76
CA GLY A 99 -6.27 0.11 -9.11
C GLY A 99 -6.54 0.19 -7.61
N ILE A 100 -6.28 -0.87 -6.90
CA ILE A 100 -6.55 -0.99 -5.45
C ILE A 100 -5.89 0.12 -4.59
N PRO A 101 -4.63 0.56 -4.83
CA PRO A 101 -4.06 1.68 -4.09
C PRO A 101 -4.87 2.97 -4.19
N ALA A 102 -5.38 3.30 -5.38
CA ALA A 102 -6.22 4.48 -5.58
C ALA A 102 -7.55 4.37 -4.82
N VAL A 103 -8.16 3.19 -4.83
CA VAL A 103 -9.41 2.92 -4.10
C VAL A 103 -9.21 3.05 -2.59
N PHE A 104 -8.11 2.53 -2.03
CA PHE A 104 -7.74 2.78 -0.63
C PHE A 104 -7.62 4.26 -0.33
N ALA A 105 -6.89 4.98 -1.16
CA ALA A 105 -6.64 6.41 -0.98
C ALA A 105 -7.93 7.22 -0.99
N GLU A 106 -8.79 6.99 -1.97
CA GLU A 106 -10.08 7.68 -2.10
C GLU A 106 -11.03 7.37 -0.94
N ASN A 107 -11.15 6.08 -0.56
CA ASN A 107 -12.01 5.67 0.54
C ASN A 107 -11.54 6.25 1.87
N ILE A 108 -10.25 6.13 2.21
CA ILE A 108 -9.69 6.65 3.46
C ILE A 108 -9.84 8.17 3.52
N ASN A 109 -9.48 8.89 2.47
CA ASN A 109 -9.60 10.35 2.43
C ASN A 109 -11.06 10.81 2.58
N ARG A 110 -12.00 10.10 1.95
CA ARG A 110 -13.44 10.40 2.05
C ARG A 110 -13.95 10.23 3.48
N GLU A 111 -13.57 9.14 4.15
CA GLU A 111 -13.97 8.89 5.54
C GLU A 111 -13.34 9.92 6.49
N LEU A 112 -12.05 10.28 6.31
CA LEU A 112 -11.40 11.32 7.10
C LEU A 112 -12.02 12.72 6.90
N ALA A 113 -12.51 13.01 5.69
CA ALA A 113 -13.23 14.26 5.43
C ALA A 113 -14.54 14.35 6.24
N GLN A 114 -15.21 13.23 6.51
CA GLN A 114 -16.41 13.20 7.36
C GLN A 114 -16.09 13.49 8.84
N VAL A 115 -14.86 13.21 9.28
CA VAL A 115 -14.39 13.57 10.63
C VAL A 115 -14.15 15.08 10.77
N GLY A 116 -13.92 15.78 9.64
CA GLY A 116 -13.74 17.24 9.59
C GLY A 116 -12.42 17.68 8.95
N PHE A 117 -11.58 16.77 8.46
CA PHE A 117 -10.37 17.15 7.72
C PHE A 117 -10.71 17.62 6.30
N ASN A 118 -9.94 18.58 5.80
CA ASN A 118 -9.95 18.92 4.38
C ASN A 118 -9.36 17.73 3.58
N ASN A 119 -10.07 17.27 2.55
CA ASN A 119 -9.54 16.26 1.64
C ASN A 119 -8.70 16.95 0.55
N LEU A 120 -7.41 16.72 0.57
CA LEU A 120 -6.44 17.27 -0.40
C LEU A 120 -6.27 16.36 -1.62
N GLY A 121 -6.86 15.16 -1.60
CA GLY A 121 -6.85 14.22 -2.71
C GLY A 121 -5.79 13.15 -2.61
N VAL A 122 -5.49 12.57 -3.75
CA VAL A 122 -4.53 11.47 -3.92
C VAL A 122 -3.36 11.97 -4.77
N GLU A 123 -2.13 11.71 -4.33
CA GLU A 123 -0.94 12.13 -5.04
C GLU A 123 -0.02 10.95 -5.36
N GLU A 124 0.54 10.93 -6.57
CA GLU A 124 1.54 9.94 -6.97
C GLU A 124 2.91 10.29 -6.41
N ARG A 125 3.50 9.34 -5.67
CA ARG A 125 4.83 9.45 -5.07
C ARG A 125 5.67 8.20 -5.33
N PRO A 126 6.04 7.92 -6.59
CA PRO A 126 6.76 6.70 -6.96
C PRO A 126 8.15 6.60 -6.32
N ASN A 127 8.68 7.70 -5.81
CA ASN A 127 10.01 7.74 -5.17
C ASN A 127 9.99 7.33 -3.69
N LEU A 128 8.82 7.23 -3.04
CA LEU A 128 8.74 6.78 -1.66
C LEU A 128 9.10 5.31 -1.55
N ALA A 129 10.09 5.01 -0.69
CA ALA A 129 10.67 3.67 -0.60
C ALA A 129 9.63 2.62 -0.18
N VAL A 130 8.71 2.94 0.74
CA VAL A 130 7.65 2.01 1.16
C VAL A 130 6.61 1.75 0.07
N LEU A 131 6.32 2.73 -0.79
CA LEU A 131 5.38 2.55 -1.91
C LEU A 131 6.01 1.81 -3.09
N ARG A 132 7.30 2.10 -3.36
CA ARG A 132 8.03 1.46 -4.45
C ARG A 132 8.49 0.05 -4.09
N GLY A 133 8.88 -0.16 -2.83
CA GLY A 133 9.55 -1.37 -2.38
C GLY A 133 8.63 -2.49 -1.89
N THR A 134 7.34 -2.23 -1.69
CA THR A 134 6.35 -3.25 -1.33
C THR A 134 5.84 -3.98 -2.57
N ASN A 135 5.63 -5.30 -2.44
CA ASN A 135 5.16 -6.17 -3.53
C ASN A 135 3.63 -6.21 -3.64
N MET A 136 2.92 -5.82 -2.58
CA MET A 136 1.46 -5.76 -2.52
C MET A 136 0.96 -4.33 -2.78
N PRO A 137 -0.34 -4.13 -3.08
CA PRO A 137 -0.98 -2.81 -3.13
C PRO A 137 -0.71 -2.01 -1.88
N ALA A 138 -0.19 -0.78 -2.04
CA ALA A 138 0.29 0.05 -0.95
C ALA A 138 -0.23 1.48 -1.04
N ALA A 139 -0.60 2.06 0.12
CA ALA A 139 -0.93 3.46 0.28
C ALA A 139 -0.25 4.05 1.53
N LEU A 140 0.09 5.34 1.48
CA LEU A 140 0.62 6.10 2.60
C LEU A 140 -0.34 7.26 2.89
N VAL A 141 -0.89 7.29 4.10
CA VAL A 141 -1.88 8.27 4.53
C VAL A 141 -1.21 9.34 5.36
N GLU A 142 -1.27 10.57 4.90
CA GLU A 142 -0.85 11.76 5.64
C GLU A 142 -2.05 12.33 6.41
N VAL A 143 -2.12 12.05 7.71
CA VAL A 143 -3.28 12.34 8.55
C VAL A 143 -3.15 13.73 9.18
N GLY A 144 -3.40 14.76 8.37
CA GLY A 144 -3.28 16.16 8.77
C GLY A 144 -1.85 16.66 8.93
N PHE A 145 -1.68 17.98 8.97
CA PHE A 145 -0.37 18.61 9.13
C PHE A 145 -0.04 18.77 10.62
N ILE A 146 1.05 18.13 11.07
CA ILE A 146 1.49 18.15 12.46
C ILE A 146 1.80 19.57 12.96
N ASN A 147 2.15 20.48 12.05
CA ASN A 147 2.47 21.87 12.34
C ASN A 147 1.33 22.85 12.02
N THR A 148 0.09 22.36 11.99
CA THR A 148 -1.14 23.17 11.85
C THR A 148 -2.06 22.91 13.04
N GLU A 149 -2.41 23.96 13.76
CA GLU A 149 -3.19 23.89 15.00
C GLU A 149 -4.56 23.25 14.79
N GLN A 150 -5.25 23.60 13.71
CA GLN A 150 -6.57 23.04 13.36
C GLN A 150 -6.49 21.50 13.22
N ASP A 151 -5.48 20.99 12.52
CA ASP A 151 -5.32 19.55 12.30
C ASP A 151 -4.92 18.84 13.60
N ASN A 152 -4.13 19.46 14.45
CA ASN A 152 -3.79 18.93 15.77
C ASN A 152 -5.01 18.87 16.70
N GLN A 153 -5.86 19.88 16.68
CA GLN A 153 -7.11 19.87 17.44
C GLN A 153 -8.05 18.76 16.98
N LEU A 154 -8.20 18.55 15.67
CA LEU A 154 -8.97 17.42 15.13
C LEU A 154 -8.35 16.09 15.53
N PHE A 155 -7.03 15.95 15.40
CA PHE A 155 -6.31 14.75 15.76
C PHE A 155 -6.52 14.36 17.22
N ASP A 156 -6.47 15.32 18.14
CA ASP A 156 -6.60 15.07 19.57
C ASP A 156 -8.07 14.85 20.00
N LEU A 157 -8.98 15.72 19.54
CA LEU A 157 -10.38 15.69 19.95
C LEU A 157 -11.19 14.59 19.26
N LYS A 158 -10.76 14.16 18.08
CA LYS A 158 -11.45 13.20 17.21
C LYS A 158 -10.62 11.93 16.95
N PHE A 159 -9.69 11.60 17.84
CA PHE A 159 -8.80 10.48 17.68
C PHE A 159 -9.54 9.13 17.44
N PRO A 160 -10.57 8.76 18.24
CA PRO A 160 -11.32 7.52 17.99
C PRO A 160 -12.08 7.52 16.67
N GLU A 161 -12.73 8.65 16.32
CA GLU A 161 -13.48 8.79 15.08
C GLU A 161 -12.54 8.75 13.86
N MET A 162 -11.34 9.31 13.97
CA MET A 162 -10.32 9.29 12.94
C MET A 162 -9.77 7.87 12.72
N ALA A 163 -9.48 7.13 13.80
CA ALA A 163 -9.07 5.73 13.71
C ALA A 163 -10.16 4.87 13.06
N GLN A 164 -11.43 5.09 13.43
CA GLN A 164 -12.57 4.42 12.83
C GLN A 164 -12.74 4.78 11.34
N ALA A 165 -12.56 6.04 10.97
CA ALA A 165 -12.64 6.50 9.57
C ALA A 165 -11.60 5.80 8.68
N ILE A 166 -10.34 5.74 9.13
CA ILE A 166 -9.29 5.05 8.38
C ILE A 166 -9.61 3.55 8.26
N ALA A 167 -10.02 2.92 9.37
CA ALA A 167 -10.42 1.52 9.35
C ALA A 167 -11.61 1.26 8.40
N ASN A 168 -12.61 2.15 8.37
CA ASN A 168 -13.74 2.05 7.45
C ASN A 168 -13.29 2.12 5.99
N GLY A 169 -12.41 3.06 5.63
CA GLY A 169 -11.86 3.17 4.28
C GLY A 169 -11.09 1.92 3.86
N ILE A 170 -10.33 1.33 4.78
CA ILE A 170 -9.64 0.06 4.56
C ILE A 170 -10.65 -1.09 4.35
N MET A 171 -11.62 -1.24 5.24
CA MET A 171 -12.64 -2.30 5.17
C MET A 171 -13.47 -2.23 3.89
N GLN A 172 -13.89 -1.05 3.48
CA GLN A 172 -14.64 -0.83 2.24
C GLN A 172 -13.85 -1.31 1.01
N THR A 173 -12.55 -1.02 0.98
CA THR A 173 -11.68 -1.44 -0.13
C THR A 173 -11.46 -2.94 -0.13
N VAL A 174 -11.15 -3.53 1.03
CA VAL A 174 -10.92 -4.98 1.18
C VAL A 174 -12.19 -5.77 0.82
N GLN A 175 -13.36 -5.32 1.27
CA GLN A 175 -14.63 -5.97 0.96
C GLN A 175 -15.01 -5.82 -0.51
N GLY A 176 -14.78 -4.65 -1.11
CA GLY A 176 -14.97 -4.41 -2.53
C GLY A 176 -14.08 -5.31 -3.40
N ALA A 177 -12.82 -5.45 -3.04
CA ALA A 177 -11.88 -6.33 -3.74
C ALA A 177 -12.30 -7.82 -3.65
N VAL A 178 -12.87 -8.25 -2.50
CA VAL A 178 -13.39 -9.61 -2.33
C VAL A 178 -14.63 -9.84 -3.21
N VAL A 179 -15.52 -8.85 -3.33
CA VAL A 179 -16.72 -8.96 -4.19
C VAL A 179 -16.32 -9.03 -5.66
N GLU A 180 -15.34 -8.22 -6.11
CA GLU A 180 -14.82 -8.30 -7.47
C GLU A 180 -14.15 -9.65 -7.76
N SER A 181 -13.51 -10.27 -6.76
CA SER A 181 -12.89 -11.60 -6.92
C SER A 181 -13.88 -12.76 -6.91
N THR A 182 -15.11 -12.56 -6.44
CA THR A 182 -16.18 -13.59 -6.39
C THR A 182 -17.17 -13.48 -7.54
N GLU A 183 -17.21 -12.38 -8.27
CA GLU A 183 -17.91 -12.34 -9.55
C GLU A 183 -17.01 -13.02 -10.58
N ASP A 184 -17.49 -14.14 -11.10
CA ASP A 184 -16.91 -15.00 -12.14
C ASP A 184 -16.69 -14.18 -13.44
N ASN A 185 -15.69 -13.30 -13.42
CA ASN A 185 -15.27 -12.57 -14.61
C ASN A 185 -14.12 -13.37 -15.21
N THR A 186 -14.44 -14.12 -16.26
CA THR A 186 -13.55 -15.02 -16.99
C THR A 186 -12.34 -14.34 -17.64
N VAL A 187 -12.11 -13.06 -17.39
CA VAL A 187 -10.98 -12.29 -17.92
C VAL A 187 -10.06 -11.91 -16.79
N SER A 188 -8.87 -12.49 -16.75
CA SER A 188 -7.77 -12.09 -15.88
C SER A 188 -6.60 -11.56 -16.70
N TYR A 189 -5.76 -10.74 -16.09
CA TYR A 189 -4.57 -10.19 -16.71
C TYR A 189 -3.33 -10.72 -16.00
N CYS A 190 -2.25 -10.92 -16.74
CA CYS A 190 -0.94 -11.20 -16.17
C CYS A 190 0.14 -10.39 -16.91
N VAL A 191 1.33 -10.31 -16.32
CA VAL A 191 2.49 -9.73 -16.98
C VAL A 191 3.32 -10.86 -17.57
N GLU A 192 3.31 -10.97 -18.90
CA GLU A 192 4.17 -11.87 -19.64
C GLU A 192 5.59 -11.30 -19.70
N VAL A 193 6.55 -12.06 -19.19
CA VAL A 193 7.96 -11.66 -19.11
C VAL A 193 8.88 -12.42 -20.04
N GLY A 194 8.34 -13.37 -20.78
CA GLY A 194 9.07 -14.07 -21.82
C GLY A 194 8.25 -15.19 -22.47
N VAL A 195 8.54 -15.45 -23.74
CA VAL A 195 7.90 -16.52 -24.51
C VAL A 195 8.99 -17.38 -25.15
N PHE A 196 8.95 -18.68 -24.90
CA PHE A 196 10.00 -19.62 -25.31
C PHE A 196 9.43 -20.83 -26.05
N ARG A 197 10.13 -21.28 -27.09
CA ARG A 197 9.79 -22.54 -27.78
C ARG A 197 10.15 -23.79 -26.96
N HIS A 198 11.15 -23.67 -26.08
CA HIS A 198 11.63 -24.78 -25.26
C HIS A 198 11.29 -24.52 -23.79
N LYS A 199 10.63 -25.49 -23.15
CA LYS A 199 10.21 -25.38 -21.73
C LYS A 199 11.37 -25.06 -20.80
N LYS A 200 12.53 -25.67 -21.03
CA LYS A 200 13.73 -25.43 -20.21
C LYS A 200 14.17 -23.97 -20.14
N ASN A 201 13.99 -23.22 -21.23
CA ASN A 201 14.33 -21.78 -21.23
C ASN A 201 13.31 -20.96 -20.42
N ALA A 202 12.04 -21.35 -20.48
CA ALA A 202 11.01 -20.74 -19.62
C ALA A 202 11.26 -21.07 -18.14
N GLU A 203 11.63 -22.30 -17.82
CA GLU A 203 12.00 -22.71 -16.46
C GLU A 203 13.18 -21.91 -15.94
N SER A 204 14.24 -21.71 -16.75
CA SER A 204 15.40 -20.91 -16.34
C SER A 204 15.04 -19.43 -16.07
N LEU A 205 14.15 -18.82 -16.86
CA LEU A 205 13.69 -17.47 -16.59
C LEU A 205 12.86 -17.43 -15.30
N ALA A 206 11.96 -18.41 -15.11
CA ALA A 206 11.13 -18.49 -13.91
C ALA A 206 11.97 -18.63 -12.63
N GLU A 207 13.00 -19.49 -12.64
CA GLU A 207 13.94 -19.67 -11.53
C GLU A 207 14.71 -18.35 -11.21
N ASN A 208 15.15 -17.62 -12.23
CA ASN A 208 15.81 -16.33 -12.03
C ASN A 208 14.87 -15.31 -11.39
N MET A 209 13.63 -15.20 -11.88
CA MET A 209 12.63 -14.29 -11.33
C MET A 209 12.27 -14.64 -9.88
N GLN A 210 12.14 -15.93 -9.56
CA GLN A 210 11.91 -16.38 -8.18
C GLN A 210 13.08 -16.02 -7.28
N SER A 211 14.32 -16.12 -7.77
CA SER A 211 15.51 -15.69 -7.02
C SER A 211 15.54 -14.20 -6.77
N ASP A 212 14.95 -13.41 -7.65
CA ASP A 212 14.81 -11.96 -7.53
C ASP A 212 13.55 -11.55 -6.70
N GLY A 213 12.80 -12.57 -6.20
CA GLY A 213 11.65 -12.35 -5.32
C GLY A 213 10.31 -12.16 -6.05
N TYR A 214 10.26 -12.45 -7.36
CA TYR A 214 9.03 -12.41 -8.14
C TYR A 214 8.44 -13.80 -8.32
N ASP A 215 7.23 -14.03 -7.80
CA ASP A 215 6.49 -15.27 -8.02
C ASP A 215 5.97 -15.31 -9.46
N CYS A 216 6.25 -16.38 -10.18
CA CYS A 216 5.86 -16.54 -11.58
C CYS A 216 5.50 -17.99 -11.92
N TYR A 217 4.71 -18.15 -12.96
CA TYR A 217 4.28 -19.46 -13.46
C TYR A 217 4.49 -19.56 -14.96
N ILE A 218 4.55 -20.81 -15.45
CA ILE A 218 4.73 -21.12 -16.87
C ILE A 218 3.40 -21.57 -17.44
N GLU A 219 2.90 -20.83 -18.43
CA GLU A 219 1.68 -21.16 -19.15
C GLU A 219 2.02 -21.84 -20.47
N PRO A 220 1.65 -23.13 -20.68
CA PRO A 220 1.85 -23.81 -21.96
C PRO A 220 0.87 -23.28 -22.99
N ARG A 221 1.36 -22.93 -24.18
CA ARG A 221 0.59 -22.55 -25.36
C ARG A 221 0.86 -23.51 -26.50
N SER A 222 0.07 -23.48 -27.57
CA SER A 222 0.10 -24.45 -28.67
C SER A 222 1.49 -24.70 -29.29
N ALA A 223 2.41 -23.74 -29.26
CA ALA A 223 3.74 -23.85 -29.85
C ALA A 223 4.87 -23.23 -28.97
N CYS A 224 4.57 -22.79 -27.76
CA CYS A 224 5.53 -22.11 -26.90
C CYS A 224 5.12 -22.18 -25.41
N PHE A 225 5.99 -21.68 -24.56
CA PHE A 225 5.81 -21.54 -23.12
C PHE A 225 5.94 -20.07 -22.75
N SER A 226 4.90 -19.51 -22.15
CA SER A 226 4.86 -18.12 -21.66
C SER A 226 5.20 -18.12 -20.17
N VAL A 227 6.13 -17.27 -19.74
CA VAL A 227 6.42 -17.03 -18.32
C VAL A 227 5.61 -15.81 -17.91
N CYS A 228 4.71 -15.99 -16.96
CA CYS A 228 3.78 -14.97 -16.49
C CYS A 228 3.98 -14.67 -14.99
N HIS A 229 3.88 -13.40 -14.61
CA HIS A 229 3.86 -12.95 -13.23
C HIS A 229 2.47 -12.41 -12.87
N GLY A 230 1.98 -12.82 -11.70
CA GLY A 230 0.74 -12.34 -11.12
C GLY A 230 -0.53 -12.81 -11.83
N LYS A 231 -1.66 -12.60 -11.16
CA LYS A 231 -3.01 -12.64 -11.72
C LYS A 231 -3.71 -11.39 -11.24
N PHE A 232 -4.09 -10.52 -12.16
CA PHE A 232 -4.67 -9.21 -11.87
C PHE A 232 -6.10 -9.16 -12.37
N ALA A 233 -6.97 -8.55 -11.59
CA ALA A 233 -8.38 -8.41 -11.95
C ALA A 233 -8.57 -7.34 -13.04
N THR A 234 -7.68 -6.36 -13.13
CA THR A 234 -7.74 -5.27 -14.11
C THR A 234 -6.46 -5.14 -14.93
N GLN A 235 -6.60 -4.61 -16.13
CA GLN A 235 -5.45 -4.31 -17.01
C GLN A 235 -4.53 -3.25 -16.39
N GLU A 236 -5.09 -2.32 -15.65
CA GLU A 236 -4.37 -1.25 -14.98
C GLU A 236 -3.44 -1.80 -13.89
N GLU A 237 -3.91 -2.74 -13.09
CA GLU A 237 -3.07 -3.41 -12.07
C GLU A 237 -1.91 -4.15 -12.71
N ALA A 238 -2.18 -4.91 -13.78
CA ALA A 238 -1.15 -5.62 -14.52
C ALA A 238 -0.11 -4.65 -15.13
N LYS A 239 -0.53 -3.48 -15.63
CA LYS A 239 0.38 -2.45 -16.16
C LYS A 239 1.28 -1.83 -15.09
N VAL A 240 0.78 -1.64 -13.88
CA VAL A 240 1.62 -1.17 -12.76
C VAL A 240 2.73 -2.18 -12.47
N MET A 241 2.41 -3.45 -12.46
CA MET A 241 3.42 -4.51 -12.27
C MET A 241 4.35 -4.64 -13.49
N GLU A 242 3.84 -4.51 -14.69
CA GLU A 242 4.63 -4.47 -15.92
C GLU A 242 5.75 -3.43 -15.84
N GLU A 243 5.42 -2.20 -15.40
CA GLU A 243 6.41 -1.14 -15.24
C GLU A 243 7.43 -1.46 -14.14
N LYS A 244 7.00 -2.03 -13.00
CA LYS A 244 7.92 -2.46 -11.94
C LYS A 244 8.93 -3.51 -12.44
N LEU A 245 8.46 -4.51 -13.17
CA LEU A 245 9.30 -5.56 -13.74
C LEU A 245 10.21 -5.03 -14.85
N PHE A 246 9.72 -4.10 -15.67
CA PHE A 246 10.54 -3.41 -16.68
C PHE A 246 11.69 -2.63 -16.04
N LEU A 247 11.42 -1.90 -14.96
CA LEU A 247 12.47 -1.18 -14.21
C LEU A 247 13.45 -2.13 -13.50
N ALA A 248 13.05 -3.36 -13.20
CA ALA A 248 13.91 -4.41 -12.70
C ALA A 248 14.75 -5.09 -13.81
N GLY A 249 14.55 -4.71 -15.08
CA GLY A 249 15.35 -5.17 -16.21
C GLY A 249 14.74 -6.34 -17.00
N TYR A 250 13.47 -6.67 -16.77
CA TYR A 250 12.76 -7.69 -17.53
C TYR A 250 12.06 -7.13 -18.77
N GLU A 251 12.00 -7.90 -19.84
CA GLU A 251 11.08 -7.61 -20.95
C GLU A 251 9.66 -7.97 -20.54
N THR A 252 8.71 -7.04 -20.66
CA THR A 252 7.39 -7.18 -20.07
C THR A 252 6.27 -6.79 -21.02
N ARG A 253 5.14 -7.49 -20.91
CA ARG A 253 3.90 -7.15 -21.62
C ARG A 253 2.69 -7.63 -20.82
N THR A 254 1.77 -6.71 -20.54
CA THR A 254 0.45 -7.07 -20.00
C THR A 254 -0.37 -7.84 -21.03
N ILE A 255 -0.88 -9.00 -20.65
CA ILE A 255 -1.75 -9.83 -21.46
C ILE A 255 -3.00 -10.24 -20.69
N CYS A 256 -4.05 -10.53 -21.43
CA CYS A 256 -5.27 -11.18 -20.93
C CYS A 256 -5.01 -12.70 -20.88
N SER A 257 -5.28 -13.34 -19.76
CA SER A 257 -5.11 -14.79 -19.55
C SER A 257 -6.47 -15.49 -19.43
#